data_f91755bf199b6b418d5639adeab4a208
#
_entry.id   f91755bf199b6b418d5639adeab4a208
#
_cell.length_a   1.000
_cell.length_b   1.000
_cell.length_c   1.000
_cell.angle_alpha   90.00
_cell.angle_beta   90.00
_cell.angle_gamma   90.00
#
_symmetry.space_group_name_H-M   'P 1'
#
loop_
_entity.id
_entity.type
_entity.pdbx_description
1 polymer ?
#
loop_
_entity_poly.entity_id
_entity_poly.type
_entity_poly.pdbx_seq_one_letter_code
_entity_poly.pdbx_strand_id
1 'polypeptide(L)'
;MAQKSNLTIEVLSIIGGVLTAIFFLGFLALSSILRSETSCLIAGSILIITTLFVNRLLTKPFLDAMNITCYIAGCILAGYGMNRNMDVLFIVLIGISVVTMLLSKGFILTFLSVISFYMALFGEITNLFSSLNPLNVAAVPIIAIFLFVNLSETKILSYTNGDLSKYKPIHSGLFVSCVLSLAGLSVNYLTKSTNDWI
;
A
#
# COMPACT_ATOMS: atom_id res chain seq x y z
N MET A 1 -0.79 22.04 -27.86
CA MET A 1 -0.27 23.04 -26.88
C MET A 1 -0.39 22.40 -25.50
N ALA A 2 0.70 21.97 -24.89
CA ALA A 2 0.69 21.46 -23.51
C ALA A 2 0.47 22.67 -22.59
N GLN A 3 -0.69 22.72 -21.96
CA GLN A 3 -1.03 23.72 -20.96
C GLN A 3 -0.05 23.51 -19.79
N LYS A 4 0.88 24.42 -19.56
CA LYS A 4 1.71 24.46 -18.36
C LYS A 4 0.75 24.48 -17.17
N SER A 5 0.55 23.35 -16.50
CA SER A 5 -0.21 23.31 -15.27
C SER A 5 0.47 24.25 -14.29
N ASN A 6 -0.28 25.23 -13.79
CA ASN A 6 0.26 26.14 -12.79
C ASN A 6 0.46 25.30 -11.52
N LEU A 7 1.70 25.09 -11.11
CA LEU A 7 2.10 24.21 -10.01
C LEU A 7 1.27 24.52 -8.73
N THR A 8 0.90 25.78 -8.53
CA THR A 8 0.03 26.22 -7.43
C THR A 8 -1.37 25.60 -7.52
N ILE A 9 -1.96 25.51 -8.72
CA ILE A 9 -3.29 24.91 -8.91
C ILE A 9 -3.23 23.41 -8.66
N GLU A 10 -2.16 22.76 -9.09
CA GLU A 10 -1.95 21.32 -8.88
C GLU A 10 -1.81 20.99 -7.40
N VAL A 11 -0.97 21.75 -6.67
CA VAL A 11 -0.81 21.57 -5.21
C VAL A 11 -2.12 21.83 -4.46
N LEU A 12 -2.85 22.91 -4.81
CA LEU A 12 -4.13 23.24 -4.19
C LEU A 12 -5.17 22.14 -4.46
N SER A 13 -5.16 21.57 -5.66
CA SER A 13 -6.02 20.45 -6.05
C SER A 13 -5.74 19.19 -5.24
N ILE A 14 -4.47 18.88 -5.00
CA ILE A 14 -4.05 17.74 -4.15
C ILE A 14 -4.52 17.93 -2.71
N ILE A 15 -4.26 19.12 -2.13
CA ILE A 15 -4.70 19.44 -0.78
C ILE A 15 -6.22 19.34 -0.66
N GLY A 16 -6.96 19.89 -1.62
CA GLY A 16 -8.41 19.80 -1.67
C GLY A 16 -8.92 18.36 -1.73
N GLY A 17 -8.27 17.50 -2.51
CA GLY A 17 -8.61 16.08 -2.61
C GLY A 17 -8.42 15.34 -1.29
N VAL A 18 -7.30 15.57 -0.60
CA VAL A 18 -7.02 14.98 0.71
C VAL A 18 -8.04 15.45 1.76
N LEU A 19 -8.29 16.77 1.83
CA LEU A 19 -9.26 17.33 2.77
C LEU A 19 -10.67 16.76 2.54
N THR A 20 -11.11 16.67 1.29
CA THR A 20 -12.41 16.10 0.94
C THR A 20 -12.52 14.64 1.43
N ALA A 21 -11.49 13.83 1.23
CA ALA A 21 -11.48 12.46 1.69
C ALA A 21 -11.50 12.37 3.23
N ILE A 22 -10.74 13.22 3.94
CA ILE A 22 -10.74 13.26 5.41
C ILE A 22 -12.13 13.64 5.95
N PHE A 23 -12.77 14.68 5.38
CA PHE A 23 -14.13 15.07 5.77
C PHE A 23 -15.14 13.97 5.52
N PHE A 24 -15.05 13.27 4.38
CA PHE A 24 -15.92 12.15 4.05
C PHE A 24 -15.75 11.00 5.06
N LEU A 25 -14.51 10.66 5.41
CA LEU A 25 -14.22 9.63 6.41
C LEU A 25 -14.68 10.05 7.82
N GLY A 26 -14.51 11.32 8.17
CA GLY A 26 -15.03 11.89 9.42
C GLY A 26 -16.55 11.78 9.48
N PHE A 27 -17.25 12.07 8.39
CA PHE A 27 -18.72 11.89 8.30
C PHE A 27 -19.12 10.41 8.48
N LEU A 28 -18.42 9.47 7.83
CA LEU A 28 -18.66 8.04 8.01
C LEU A 28 -18.46 7.61 9.46
N ALA A 29 -17.40 8.11 10.12
CA ALA A 29 -17.13 7.81 11.53
C ALA A 29 -18.25 8.33 12.46
N LEU A 30 -18.76 9.53 12.21
CA LEU A 30 -19.83 10.15 12.99
C LEU A 30 -21.19 9.52 12.73
N SER A 31 -21.45 8.99 11.54
CA SER A 31 -22.74 8.41 11.13
C SER A 31 -23.10 7.09 11.80
N SER A 32 -22.27 6.61 12.73
CA SER A 32 -22.45 5.30 13.39
C SER A 32 -22.39 4.07 12.47
N ILE A 33 -22.12 4.25 11.17
CA ILE A 33 -21.98 3.16 10.20
C ILE A 33 -20.80 2.26 10.57
N LEU A 34 -19.75 2.84 11.17
CA LEU A 34 -18.52 2.13 11.54
C LEU A 34 -18.54 1.51 12.95
N ARG A 35 -19.73 1.30 13.55
CA ARG A 35 -19.84 0.74 14.91
C ARG A 35 -19.64 -0.77 14.98
N SER A 36 -19.86 -1.50 13.90
CA SER A 36 -19.66 -2.94 13.87
C SER A 36 -18.48 -3.34 12.99
N GLU A 37 -17.79 -4.43 13.35
CA GLU A 37 -16.72 -5.01 12.57
C GLU A 37 -17.16 -5.30 11.13
N THR A 38 -18.35 -5.89 10.97
CA THR A 38 -18.93 -6.19 9.64
C THR A 38 -19.18 -4.93 8.82
N SER A 39 -19.68 -3.85 9.42
CA SER A 39 -19.89 -2.58 8.71
C SER A 39 -18.56 -1.94 8.28
N CYS A 40 -17.51 -2.03 9.11
CA CYS A 40 -16.17 -1.56 8.75
C CYS A 40 -15.61 -2.36 7.58
N LEU A 41 -15.78 -3.69 7.57
CA LEU A 41 -15.34 -4.54 6.47
C LEU A 41 -16.05 -4.16 5.16
N ILE A 42 -17.37 -4.02 5.19
CA ILE A 42 -18.17 -3.66 4.01
C ILE A 42 -17.77 -2.27 3.51
N ALA A 43 -17.69 -1.28 4.40
CA ALA A 43 -17.31 0.09 4.04
C ALA A 43 -15.88 0.15 3.48
N GLY A 44 -14.93 -0.55 4.08
CA GLY A 44 -13.55 -0.65 3.61
C GLY A 44 -13.47 -1.28 2.22
N SER A 45 -14.19 -2.37 1.99
CA SER A 45 -14.24 -3.05 0.68
C SER A 45 -14.84 -2.15 -0.40
N ILE A 46 -15.93 -1.44 -0.11
CA ILE A 46 -16.56 -0.50 -1.03
C ILE A 46 -15.60 0.63 -1.38
N LEU A 47 -14.89 1.21 -0.39
CA LEU A 47 -13.90 2.26 -0.62
C LEU A 47 -12.77 1.80 -1.55
N ILE A 48 -12.22 0.60 -1.33
CA ILE A 48 -11.15 0.05 -2.15
C ILE A 48 -11.63 -0.16 -3.59
N ILE A 49 -12.79 -0.79 -3.78
CA ILE A 49 -13.37 -1.05 -5.11
C ILE A 49 -13.65 0.27 -5.84
N THR A 50 -14.28 1.23 -5.16
CA THR A 50 -14.59 2.55 -5.73
C THR A 50 -13.30 3.28 -6.15
N THR A 51 -12.27 3.25 -5.31
CA THR A 51 -10.96 3.85 -5.61
C THR A 51 -10.34 3.26 -6.87
N LEU A 52 -10.35 1.93 -7.00
CA LEU A 52 -9.81 1.25 -8.19
C LEU A 52 -10.59 1.63 -9.45
N PHE A 53 -11.91 1.71 -9.35
CA PHE A 53 -12.78 2.07 -10.46
C PHE A 53 -12.56 3.52 -10.91
N VAL A 54 -12.52 4.47 -9.96
CA VAL A 54 -12.30 5.88 -10.23
C VAL A 54 -10.90 6.14 -10.81
N ASN A 55 -9.87 5.49 -10.27
CA ASN A 55 -8.50 5.61 -10.76
C ASN A 55 -8.35 5.12 -12.21
N ARG A 56 -9.17 4.15 -12.62
CA ARG A 56 -9.15 3.64 -13.99
C ARG A 56 -9.81 4.57 -15.00
N LEU A 57 -10.85 5.31 -14.57
CA LEU A 57 -11.66 6.17 -15.44
C LEU A 57 -11.16 7.59 -15.52
N LEU A 58 -10.63 8.13 -14.43
CA LEU A 58 -10.36 9.56 -14.27
C LEU A 58 -8.93 9.79 -13.77
N THR A 59 -8.17 10.59 -14.51
CA THR A 59 -6.78 10.97 -14.18
C THR A 59 -6.71 12.48 -13.93
N LYS A 60 -7.18 12.94 -12.78
CA LYS A 60 -7.07 14.35 -12.37
C LYS A 60 -6.36 14.42 -11.00
N PRO A 61 -5.45 15.38 -10.76
CA PRO A 61 -4.67 15.46 -9.50
C PRO A 61 -5.53 15.46 -8.24
N PHE A 62 -6.67 16.14 -8.25
CA PHE A 62 -7.63 16.14 -7.16
C PHE A 62 -8.18 14.73 -6.85
N LEU A 63 -8.61 14.01 -7.89
CA LEU A 63 -9.17 12.66 -7.76
C LEU A 63 -8.10 11.64 -7.37
N ASP A 64 -6.88 11.82 -7.87
CA ASP A 64 -5.77 10.94 -7.50
C ASP A 64 -5.44 11.07 -6.01
N ALA A 65 -5.40 12.30 -5.47
CA ALA A 65 -5.18 12.55 -4.05
C ALA A 65 -6.32 11.99 -3.19
N MET A 66 -7.57 12.21 -3.60
CA MET A 66 -8.74 11.65 -2.93
C MET A 66 -8.73 10.11 -2.95
N ASN A 67 -8.41 9.52 -4.09
CA ASN A 67 -8.33 8.07 -4.25
C ASN A 67 -7.26 7.45 -3.33
N ILE A 68 -6.08 8.07 -3.23
CA ILE A 68 -5.02 7.58 -2.34
C ILE A 68 -5.50 7.55 -0.90
N THR A 69 -6.12 8.64 -0.43
CA THR A 69 -6.63 8.75 0.93
C THR A 69 -7.75 7.73 1.19
N CYS A 70 -8.68 7.56 0.24
CA CYS A 70 -9.75 6.56 0.32
C CYS A 70 -9.21 5.12 0.29
N TYR A 71 -8.16 4.84 -0.48
CA TYR A 71 -7.52 3.53 -0.51
C TYR A 71 -6.90 3.17 0.84
N ILE A 72 -6.11 4.08 1.41
CA ILE A 72 -5.50 3.89 2.73
C ILE A 72 -6.58 3.65 3.80
N ALA A 73 -7.60 4.49 3.82
CA ALA A 73 -8.70 4.35 4.76
C ALA A 73 -9.47 3.05 4.55
N GLY A 74 -9.70 2.65 3.30
CA GLY A 74 -10.32 1.37 2.95
C GLY A 74 -9.54 0.18 3.50
N CYS A 75 -8.21 0.18 3.35
CA CYS A 75 -7.34 -0.86 3.91
C CYS A 75 -7.40 -0.89 5.46
N ILE A 76 -7.37 0.27 6.11
CA ILE A 76 -7.46 0.37 7.57
C ILE A 76 -8.83 -0.14 8.07
N LEU A 77 -9.93 0.27 7.43
CA LEU A 77 -11.27 -0.18 7.81
C LEU A 77 -11.47 -1.68 7.57
N ALA A 78 -11.00 -2.20 6.44
CA ALA A 78 -11.04 -3.63 6.17
C ALA A 78 -10.22 -4.41 7.21
N GLY A 79 -9.04 -3.90 7.57
CA GLY A 79 -8.21 -4.45 8.63
C GLY A 79 -8.91 -4.48 9.98
N TYR A 80 -9.54 -3.38 10.36
CA TYR A 80 -10.30 -3.31 11.61
C TYR A 80 -11.49 -4.29 11.62
N GLY A 81 -12.20 -4.40 10.49
CA GLY A 81 -13.33 -5.31 10.35
C GLY A 81 -12.98 -6.79 10.39
N MET A 82 -11.71 -7.15 10.15
CA MET A 82 -11.19 -8.53 10.17
C MET A 82 -10.32 -8.84 11.40
N ASN A 83 -10.26 -7.97 12.39
CA ASN A 83 -9.36 -8.05 13.54
C ASN A 83 -9.45 -9.38 14.32
N ARG A 84 -10.58 -10.09 14.27
CA ARG A 84 -10.75 -11.40 14.92
C ARG A 84 -10.09 -12.56 14.18
N ASN A 85 -9.83 -12.42 12.88
CA ASN A 85 -9.27 -13.47 12.02
C ASN A 85 -8.02 -12.94 11.30
N MET A 86 -6.94 -12.76 12.05
CA MET A 86 -5.69 -12.16 11.55
C MET A 86 -5.12 -12.90 10.34
N ASP A 87 -5.18 -14.25 10.32
CA ASP A 87 -4.68 -15.06 9.21
C ASP A 87 -5.39 -14.72 7.89
N VAL A 88 -6.73 -14.66 7.95
CA VAL A 88 -7.53 -14.30 6.77
C VAL A 88 -7.31 -12.86 6.35
N LEU A 89 -7.11 -11.95 7.32
CA LEU A 89 -6.85 -10.54 7.06
C LEU A 89 -5.64 -10.33 6.15
N PHE A 90 -4.50 -10.91 6.51
CA PHE A 90 -3.26 -10.70 5.75
C PHE A 90 -3.35 -11.28 4.35
N ILE A 91 -3.94 -12.47 4.18
CA ILE A 91 -4.16 -13.09 2.87
C ILE A 91 -5.06 -12.21 1.99
N VAL A 92 -6.15 -11.66 2.55
CA VAL A 92 -7.06 -10.77 1.81
C VAL A 92 -6.36 -9.46 1.43
N LEU A 93 -5.58 -8.86 2.33
CA LEU A 93 -4.81 -7.65 2.03
C LEU A 93 -3.75 -7.89 0.96
N ILE A 94 -3.08 -9.04 0.96
CA ILE A 94 -2.17 -9.46 -0.11
C ILE A 94 -2.93 -9.52 -1.44
N GLY A 95 -4.08 -10.18 -1.49
CA GLY A 95 -4.92 -10.28 -2.68
C GLY A 95 -5.36 -8.91 -3.20
N ILE A 96 -5.86 -8.04 -2.34
CA ILE A 96 -6.26 -6.66 -2.68
C ILE A 96 -5.07 -5.88 -3.24
N SER A 97 -3.92 -5.98 -2.61
CA SER A 97 -2.70 -5.25 -3.04
C SER A 97 -2.25 -5.70 -4.42
N VAL A 98 -2.24 -7.02 -4.71
CA VAL A 98 -1.91 -7.55 -6.03
C VAL A 98 -2.91 -7.09 -7.09
N VAL A 99 -4.21 -7.18 -6.81
CA VAL A 99 -5.25 -6.70 -7.73
C VAL A 99 -5.10 -5.20 -8.00
N THR A 100 -4.83 -4.40 -6.95
CA THR A 100 -4.59 -2.95 -7.08
C THR A 100 -3.36 -2.67 -7.95
N MET A 101 -2.27 -3.38 -7.73
CA MET A 101 -1.04 -3.24 -8.52
C MET A 101 -1.25 -3.53 -10.01
N LEU A 102 -2.08 -4.53 -10.33
CA LEU A 102 -2.38 -4.92 -11.72
C LEU A 102 -3.37 -3.95 -12.39
N LEU A 103 -4.39 -3.50 -11.68
CA LEU A 103 -5.48 -2.69 -12.23
C LEU A 103 -5.19 -1.18 -12.22
N SER A 104 -4.37 -0.70 -11.30
CA SER A 104 -4.05 0.72 -11.19
C SER A 104 -3.25 1.23 -12.39
N LYS A 105 -3.58 2.45 -12.84
CA LYS A 105 -2.82 3.20 -13.85
C LYS A 105 -2.00 4.32 -13.22
N GLY A 106 -2.32 4.74 -12.00
CA GLY A 106 -1.63 5.83 -11.30
C GLY A 106 -0.34 5.36 -10.65
N PHE A 107 0.75 6.16 -10.80
CA PHE A 107 2.04 5.87 -10.20
C PHE A 107 1.93 5.68 -8.68
N ILE A 108 1.29 6.63 -7.98
CA ILE A 108 1.24 6.66 -6.52
C ILE A 108 0.40 5.51 -5.97
N LEU A 109 -0.74 5.19 -6.60
CA LEU A 109 -1.60 4.10 -6.14
C LEU A 109 -0.92 2.73 -6.34
N THR A 110 -0.21 2.52 -7.46
CA THR A 110 0.59 1.32 -7.70
C THR A 110 1.73 1.20 -6.69
N PHE A 111 2.47 2.29 -6.46
CA PHE A 111 3.53 2.35 -5.44
C PHE A 111 3.01 2.00 -4.04
N LEU A 112 1.87 2.57 -3.65
CA LEU A 112 1.24 2.34 -2.36
C LEU A 112 0.75 0.90 -2.22
N SER A 113 0.23 0.29 -3.30
CA SER A 113 -0.19 -1.11 -3.27
C SER A 113 0.97 -2.07 -3.05
N VAL A 114 2.19 -1.75 -3.55
CA VAL A 114 3.39 -2.54 -3.27
C VAL A 114 3.78 -2.45 -1.79
N ILE A 115 3.69 -1.26 -1.19
CA ILE A 115 3.95 -1.09 0.24
C ILE A 115 2.90 -1.84 1.08
N SER A 116 1.61 -1.76 0.69
CA SER A 116 0.53 -2.50 1.37
C SER A 116 0.74 -4.02 1.27
N PHE A 117 1.16 -4.51 0.11
CA PHE A 117 1.54 -5.91 -0.09
C PHE A 117 2.67 -6.33 0.86
N TYR A 118 3.71 -5.49 0.96
CA TYR A 118 4.81 -5.74 1.88
C TYR A 118 4.35 -5.81 3.34
N MET A 119 3.55 -4.84 3.78
CA MET A 119 3.04 -4.80 5.16
C MET A 119 2.17 -6.01 5.49
N ALA A 120 1.33 -6.44 4.54
CA ALA A 120 0.50 -7.63 4.69
C ALA A 120 1.34 -8.92 4.72
N LEU A 121 2.33 -9.04 3.85
CA LEU A 121 3.27 -10.17 3.83
C LEU A 121 4.09 -10.24 5.14
N PHE A 122 4.54 -9.10 5.64
CA PHE A 122 5.24 -9.01 6.93
C PHE A 122 4.34 -9.47 8.07
N GLY A 123 3.06 -9.01 8.10
CA GLY A 123 2.08 -9.44 9.09
C GLY A 123 1.83 -10.94 9.06
N GLU A 124 1.67 -11.54 7.88
CA GLU A 124 1.45 -12.98 7.72
C GLU A 124 2.67 -13.80 8.21
N ILE A 125 3.88 -13.37 7.84
CA ILE A 125 5.10 -14.04 8.28
C ILE A 125 5.28 -13.96 9.80
N THR A 126 4.99 -12.80 10.41
CA THR A 126 5.07 -12.66 11.87
C THR A 126 4.07 -13.56 12.60
N ASN A 127 2.92 -13.76 12.00
CA ASN A 127 1.88 -14.62 12.54
C ASN A 127 2.25 -16.10 12.44
N LEU A 128 2.77 -16.54 11.29
CA LEU A 128 3.19 -17.92 11.05
C LEU A 128 4.46 -18.32 11.84
N PHE A 129 5.40 -17.41 12.00
CA PHE A 129 6.72 -17.65 12.57
C PHE A 129 6.94 -16.86 13.88
N SER A 130 5.97 -16.90 14.79
CA SER A 130 6.01 -16.19 16.07
C SER A 130 7.19 -16.56 16.97
N SER A 131 7.79 -17.76 16.77
CA SER A 131 8.95 -18.25 17.50
C SER A 131 10.31 -17.77 16.94
N LEU A 132 10.35 -17.29 15.70
CA LEU A 132 11.54 -16.77 15.05
C LEU A 132 11.53 -15.23 15.08
N ASN A 133 12.71 -14.63 14.90
CA ASN A 133 12.76 -13.17 14.77
C ASN A 133 12.04 -12.76 13.47
N PRO A 134 10.83 -12.16 13.56
CA PRO A 134 9.95 -11.95 12.40
C PRO A 134 10.58 -11.05 11.34
N LEU A 135 11.43 -10.09 11.77
CA LEU A 135 12.12 -9.19 10.86
C LEU A 135 13.12 -9.92 9.96
N ASN A 136 13.86 -10.91 10.51
CA ASN A 136 14.81 -11.68 9.72
C ASN A 136 14.09 -12.56 8.68
N VAL A 137 12.99 -13.18 9.08
CA VAL A 137 12.22 -14.08 8.19
C VAL A 137 11.52 -13.28 7.09
N ALA A 138 10.96 -12.12 7.41
CA ALA A 138 10.25 -11.29 6.44
C ALA A 138 11.18 -10.55 5.45
N ALA A 139 12.40 -10.23 5.85
CA ALA A 139 13.35 -9.54 4.96
C ALA A 139 13.78 -10.42 3.78
N VAL A 140 13.92 -11.73 4.00
CA VAL A 140 14.41 -12.67 2.96
C VAL A 140 13.53 -12.70 1.71
N PRO A 141 12.19 -12.93 1.79
CA PRO A 141 11.35 -12.96 0.59
C PRO A 141 11.30 -11.60 -0.12
N ILE A 142 11.36 -10.49 0.60
CA ILE A 142 11.32 -9.16 0.00
C ILE A 142 12.59 -8.87 -0.78
N ILE A 143 13.75 -9.18 -0.20
CA ILE A 143 15.04 -9.06 -0.89
C ILE A 143 15.05 -9.98 -2.11
N ALA A 144 14.54 -11.20 -1.99
CA ALA A 144 14.45 -12.15 -3.09
C ALA A 144 13.55 -11.62 -4.23
N ILE A 145 12.38 -11.08 -3.91
CA ILE A 145 11.46 -10.47 -4.90
C ILE A 145 12.12 -9.25 -5.56
N PHE A 146 12.76 -8.39 -4.78
CA PHE A 146 13.47 -7.22 -5.30
C PHE A 146 14.60 -7.62 -6.26
N LEU A 147 15.43 -8.59 -5.89
CA LEU A 147 16.49 -9.12 -6.76
C LEU A 147 15.91 -9.77 -8.02
N PHE A 148 14.84 -10.57 -7.88
CA PHE A 148 14.19 -11.20 -9.03
C PHE A 148 13.65 -10.16 -10.03
N VAL A 149 13.01 -9.09 -9.54
CA VAL A 149 12.50 -8.01 -10.40
C VAL A 149 13.65 -7.28 -11.10
N ASN A 150 14.76 -6.99 -10.39
CA ASN A 150 15.94 -6.36 -10.99
C ASN A 150 16.61 -7.26 -12.05
N LEU A 151 16.82 -8.53 -11.74
CA LEU A 151 17.42 -9.48 -12.69
C LEU A 151 16.53 -9.75 -13.91
N SER A 152 15.23 -9.62 -13.75
CA SER A 152 14.25 -9.80 -14.82
C SER A 152 13.94 -8.52 -15.59
N GLU A 153 14.57 -7.39 -15.24
CA GLU A 153 14.29 -6.06 -15.81
C GLU A 153 14.33 -6.07 -17.34
N THR A 154 15.39 -6.62 -17.92
CA THR A 154 15.58 -6.69 -19.39
C THR A 154 14.48 -7.49 -20.06
N LYS A 155 14.04 -8.58 -19.45
CA LYS A 155 12.93 -9.41 -19.97
C LYS A 155 11.58 -8.68 -19.82
N ILE A 156 11.34 -8.04 -18.68
CA ILE A 156 10.11 -7.27 -18.41
C ILE A 156 10.00 -6.12 -19.42
N LEU A 157 11.09 -5.39 -19.64
CA LEU A 157 11.13 -4.28 -20.61
C LEU A 157 10.88 -4.75 -22.05
N SER A 158 11.40 -5.91 -22.46
CA SER A 158 11.13 -6.46 -23.77
C SER A 158 9.67 -6.88 -23.96
N TYR A 159 9.02 -7.41 -22.92
CA TYR A 159 7.60 -7.79 -22.94
C TYR A 159 6.65 -6.58 -22.96
N THR A 160 7.03 -5.46 -22.34
CA THR A 160 6.19 -4.27 -22.23
C THR A 160 6.42 -3.27 -23.36
N ASN A 161 7.15 -3.64 -24.43
CA ASN A 161 7.51 -2.73 -25.53
C ASN A 161 8.13 -1.41 -25.05
N GLY A 162 8.86 -1.44 -23.95
CA GLY A 162 9.48 -0.25 -23.35
C GLY A 162 8.54 0.63 -22.52
N ASP A 163 7.29 0.24 -22.27
CA ASP A 163 6.39 0.98 -21.38
C ASP A 163 6.78 0.79 -19.91
N LEU A 164 7.48 1.79 -19.40
CA LEU A 164 7.97 1.85 -18.02
C LEU A 164 6.92 2.35 -17.02
N SER A 165 5.73 2.71 -17.48
CA SER A 165 4.73 3.37 -16.63
C SER A 165 4.31 2.51 -15.43
N LYS A 166 4.21 1.19 -15.59
CA LYS A 166 3.91 0.25 -14.52
C LYS A 166 5.15 -0.26 -13.78
N TYR A 167 6.29 -0.37 -14.46
CA TYR A 167 7.52 -0.89 -13.87
C TYR A 167 8.09 0.06 -12.81
N LYS A 168 8.20 1.35 -13.12
CA LYS A 168 8.76 2.36 -12.20
C LYS A 168 8.11 2.38 -10.81
N PRO A 169 6.79 2.45 -10.66
CA PRO A 169 6.18 2.47 -9.32
C PRO A 169 6.38 1.16 -8.56
N ILE A 170 6.35 0.01 -9.24
CA ILE A 170 6.58 -1.30 -8.62
C ILE A 170 8.03 -1.38 -8.11
N HIS A 171 9.00 -1.04 -8.96
CA HIS A 171 10.41 -1.03 -8.58
C HIS A 171 10.69 -0.07 -7.40
N SER A 172 10.14 1.15 -7.45
CA SER A 172 10.28 2.13 -6.36
C SER A 172 9.63 1.63 -5.06
N GLY A 173 8.47 1.01 -5.13
CA GLY A 173 7.78 0.43 -3.98
C GLY A 173 8.56 -0.72 -3.35
N LEU A 174 9.10 -1.63 -4.15
CA LEU A 174 9.96 -2.72 -3.69
C LEU A 174 11.26 -2.20 -3.07
N PHE A 175 11.88 -1.18 -3.67
CA PHE A 175 13.09 -0.55 -3.12
C PHE A 175 12.82 0.03 -1.73
N VAL A 176 11.75 0.81 -1.56
CA VAL A 176 11.36 1.37 -0.25
C VAL A 176 11.05 0.26 0.76
N SER A 177 10.34 -0.79 0.34
CA SER A 177 10.04 -1.93 1.20
C SER A 177 11.31 -2.67 1.65
N CYS A 178 12.30 -2.80 0.76
CA CYS A 178 13.61 -3.37 1.08
C CYS A 178 14.37 -2.51 2.10
N VAL A 179 14.39 -1.18 1.89
CA VAL A 179 15.04 -0.23 2.83
C VAL A 179 14.38 -0.29 4.21
N LEU A 180 13.04 -0.32 4.27
CA LEU A 180 12.30 -0.44 5.53
C LEU A 180 12.62 -1.76 6.25
N SER A 181 12.74 -2.87 5.52
CA SER A 181 13.14 -4.17 6.10
C SER A 181 14.53 -4.10 6.70
N LEU A 182 15.51 -3.54 5.98
CA LEU A 182 16.89 -3.41 6.45
C LEU A 182 16.99 -2.46 7.65
N ALA A 183 16.24 -1.33 7.64
CA ALA A 183 16.18 -0.42 8.76
C ALA A 183 15.59 -1.10 10.01
N GLY A 184 14.51 -1.88 9.86
CA GLY A 184 13.93 -2.66 10.95
C GLY A 184 14.91 -3.68 11.52
N LEU A 185 15.68 -4.37 10.67
CA LEU A 185 16.72 -5.31 11.10
C LEU A 185 17.82 -4.60 11.92
N SER A 186 18.28 -3.44 11.48
CA SER A 186 19.34 -2.69 12.16
C SER A 186 18.91 -2.22 13.56
N VAL A 187 17.68 -1.72 13.69
CA VAL A 187 17.11 -1.31 14.99
C VAL A 187 17.02 -2.50 15.94
N ASN A 188 16.54 -3.64 15.46
CA ASN A 188 16.41 -4.83 16.28
C ASN A 188 17.76 -5.37 16.76
N TYR A 189 18.79 -5.29 15.92
CA TYR A 189 20.16 -5.68 16.29
C TYR A 189 20.73 -4.79 17.39
N LEU A 190 20.50 -3.47 17.28
CA LEU A 190 20.94 -2.49 18.28
C LEU A 190 20.25 -2.69 19.63
N THR A 191 18.94 -2.92 19.64
CA THR A 191 18.18 -3.13 20.89
C THR A 191 18.58 -4.44 21.62
N LYS A 192 18.92 -5.48 20.87
CA LYS A 192 19.39 -6.72 21.45
C LYS A 192 20.79 -6.58 22.06
N SER A 193 21.69 -5.88 21.39
CA SER A 193 23.04 -5.60 21.88
C SER A 193 23.05 -4.77 23.16
N THR A 194 22.10 -3.85 23.34
CA THR A 194 22.02 -3.03 24.56
C THR A 194 21.51 -3.82 25.78
N ASN A 195 20.67 -4.83 25.57
CA ASN A 195 20.16 -5.68 26.66
C ASN A 195 21.17 -6.72 27.17
N ASP A 196 22.18 -7.05 26.36
CA ASP A 196 23.23 -7.99 26.74
C ASP A 196 24.33 -7.33 27.66
N TRP A 197 24.25 -6.00 27.89
CA TRP A 197 25.18 -5.22 28.71
C TRP A 197 24.61 -4.79 30.08
N ILE A 198 23.38 -5.16 30.44
CA ILE A 198 22.71 -4.92 31.72
C ILE A 198 22.48 -6.23 32.45
#